data_41cc768cde92c8d407a859e6e704d12b
#
_entry.id   41cc768cde92c8d407a859e6e704d12b
#
_cell.length_a   1.000
_cell.length_b   1.000
_cell.length_c   1.000
_cell.angle_alpha   90.00
_cell.angle_beta   90.00
_cell.angle_gamma   90.00
#
_symmetry.space_group_name_H-M   'P 1'
#
loop_
_entity.id
_entity.type
_entity.pdbx_description
1 polymer ?
#
loop_
_entity_poly.entity_id
_entity_poly.type
_entity_poly.pdbx_seq_one_letter_code
_entity_poly.pdbx_strand_id
1 'polypeptide(L)'
;MNIKYATSEMGFEGYFPVNYPNLRVLETQLLYLEAYHLPIHKILNDGKTYKGSILYNIGKGGFEKPYISDLYHNYHNIVSLLQEKFDGVYIYQDGEIGWWNQVDTRLQAWWYNQLRAANGILVPNSTDIPFYKGLFPDKEIKVIRSVMTDEGLDKTKFKPQENRTIVTGPLTREYNGFSQVLIAHNADMPIDIPPMGESRMPKDSWEMAPNLGINYLNYMSWVDWMYNLSRYKIGYMMSAATASGSFALNCAYLGIPCIGDKRADTQSILFPDLAIDVFDNKKALDLTTKLKNDLDFYIEVSNKAKRLYKKEFTKEKMLKLLQDD
;
A
#
# COMPACT_ATOMS: atom_id res chain seq x y z
N MET A 1 14.56 -15.88 -8.41
CA MET A 1 14.55 -15.31 -7.02
C MET A 1 13.95 -16.33 -6.06
N ASN A 2 14.63 -16.66 -4.92
CA ASN A 2 14.17 -17.69 -3.95
C ASN A 2 14.04 -17.08 -2.56
N ILE A 3 12.99 -16.26 -2.37
CA ILE A 3 12.69 -15.61 -1.10
C ILE A 3 12.03 -16.63 -0.16
N LYS A 4 12.72 -17.00 0.91
CA LYS A 4 12.22 -17.91 1.96
C LYS A 4 11.97 -17.21 3.28
N TYR A 5 12.55 -16.06 3.47
CA TYR A 5 12.48 -15.29 4.70
C TYR A 5 12.05 -13.87 4.43
N ALA A 6 11.50 -13.23 5.45
CA ALA A 6 11.21 -11.81 5.41
C ALA A 6 11.55 -11.17 6.75
N THR A 7 11.84 -9.88 6.72
CA THR A 7 11.96 -9.07 7.93
C THR A 7 11.40 -7.67 7.70
N SER A 8 10.84 -7.13 8.74
CA SER A 8 10.30 -5.78 8.79
C SER A 8 10.34 -5.27 10.23
N GLU A 9 9.73 -4.12 10.45
CA GLU A 9 9.58 -3.54 11.80
C GLU A 9 8.61 -4.31 12.69
N MET A 10 7.84 -5.25 12.14
CA MET A 10 6.90 -6.05 12.91
C MET A 10 7.63 -6.97 13.87
N GLY A 11 7.15 -7.01 15.11
CA GLY A 11 7.63 -7.96 16.13
C GLY A 11 7.11 -9.40 15.94
N PHE A 12 6.44 -9.69 14.82
CA PHE A 12 5.91 -11.01 14.50
C PHE A 12 7.03 -11.97 14.09
N GLU A 13 6.92 -13.22 14.50
CA GLU A 13 7.79 -14.30 14.06
C GLU A 13 6.96 -15.50 13.61
N GLY A 14 7.20 -15.99 12.40
CA GLY A 14 6.49 -17.15 11.85
C GLY A 14 5.97 -16.94 10.44
N TYR A 15 5.20 -17.90 9.96
CA TYR A 15 4.41 -17.76 8.74
C TYR A 15 3.12 -17.01 9.04
N PHE A 16 2.75 -16.03 8.20
CA PHE A 16 1.48 -15.34 8.37
C PHE A 16 0.32 -16.29 8.13
N PRO A 17 -0.60 -16.45 9.10
CA PRO A 17 -1.80 -17.26 8.90
C PRO A 17 -2.86 -16.44 8.13
N VAL A 18 -3.73 -17.13 7.39
CA VAL A 18 -4.81 -16.50 6.61
C VAL A 18 -5.81 -15.68 7.46
N ASN A 19 -5.92 -16.00 8.73
CA ASN A 19 -6.77 -15.30 9.69
C ASN A 19 -6.02 -14.25 10.53
N TYR A 20 -4.84 -13.80 10.07
CA TYR A 20 -4.11 -12.73 10.73
C TYR A 20 -4.95 -11.44 10.79
N PRO A 21 -5.09 -10.80 11.96
CA PRO A 21 -6.06 -9.71 12.16
C PRO A 21 -5.89 -8.50 11.23
N ASN A 22 -4.64 -8.24 10.82
CA ASN A 22 -4.27 -7.12 9.95
C ASN A 22 -3.59 -7.60 8.67
N LEU A 23 -4.20 -8.56 7.98
CA LEU A 23 -3.67 -9.10 6.74
C LEU A 23 -3.78 -8.07 5.60
N ARG A 24 -2.79 -7.18 5.54
CA ARG A 24 -2.65 -6.13 4.51
C ARG A 24 -1.82 -6.65 3.35
N VAL A 25 -1.40 -5.76 2.46
CA VAL A 25 -0.64 -6.14 1.25
C VAL A 25 0.64 -6.90 1.58
N LEU A 26 1.48 -6.38 2.47
CA LEU A 26 2.75 -7.02 2.80
C LEU A 26 2.52 -8.40 3.42
N GLU A 27 1.65 -8.51 4.42
CA GLU A 27 1.36 -9.78 5.09
C GLU A 27 0.79 -10.81 4.10
N THR A 28 -0.07 -10.38 3.17
CA THR A 28 -0.60 -11.25 2.12
C THR A 28 0.47 -11.66 1.11
N GLN A 29 1.36 -10.75 0.73
CA GLN A 29 2.51 -11.09 -0.11
C GLN A 29 3.40 -12.14 0.56
N LEU A 30 3.69 -11.98 1.85
CA LEU A 30 4.51 -12.94 2.62
C LEU A 30 3.80 -14.29 2.80
N LEU A 31 2.49 -14.28 3.02
CA LEU A 31 1.67 -15.49 3.03
C LEU A 31 1.77 -16.24 1.70
N TYR A 32 1.67 -15.54 0.57
CA TYR A 32 1.69 -16.15 -0.75
C TYR A 32 3.10 -16.59 -1.20
N LEU A 33 4.13 -15.90 -0.73
CA LEU A 33 5.53 -16.31 -0.89
C LEU A 33 5.90 -17.51 0.00
N GLU A 34 5.06 -17.83 0.97
CA GLU A 34 5.37 -18.82 2.02
C GLU A 34 6.69 -18.44 2.73
N ALA A 35 6.91 -17.14 2.95
CA ALA A 35 8.11 -16.60 3.57
C ALA A 35 7.97 -16.56 5.09
N TYR A 36 8.99 -17.09 5.78
CA TYR A 36 9.06 -17.06 7.24
C TYR A 36 9.51 -15.67 7.71
N HIS A 37 8.65 -14.96 8.45
CA HIS A 37 8.99 -13.65 8.98
C HIS A 37 9.83 -13.76 10.27
N LEU A 38 10.92 -13.02 10.32
CA LEU A 38 11.83 -12.93 11.45
C LEU A 38 12.02 -11.47 11.87
N PRO A 39 11.87 -11.13 13.16
CA PRO A 39 12.21 -9.78 13.64
C PRO A 39 13.68 -9.46 13.40
N ILE A 40 13.98 -8.27 12.89
CA ILE A 40 15.33 -7.86 12.51
C ILE A 40 16.33 -7.96 13.68
N HIS A 41 15.93 -7.54 14.89
CA HIS A 41 16.79 -7.60 16.07
C HIS A 41 17.18 -9.04 16.44
N LYS A 42 16.29 -10.02 16.18
CA LYS A 42 16.58 -11.43 16.41
C LYS A 42 17.59 -11.93 15.41
N ILE A 43 17.42 -11.65 14.12
CA ILE A 43 18.37 -12.03 13.07
C ILE A 43 19.76 -11.52 13.39
N LEU A 44 19.91 -10.26 13.78
CA LEU A 44 21.21 -9.66 14.01
C LEU A 44 21.94 -10.25 15.21
N ASN A 45 21.23 -10.79 16.20
CA ASN A 45 21.80 -11.26 17.48
C ASN A 45 21.86 -12.78 17.67
N ASP A 46 21.28 -13.59 16.76
CA ASP A 46 21.15 -15.03 16.99
C ASP A 46 22.38 -15.88 16.55
N GLY A 47 23.37 -15.26 15.94
CA GLY A 47 24.59 -15.95 15.48
C GLY A 47 24.39 -17.00 14.37
N LYS A 48 23.18 -17.11 13.78
CA LYS A 48 22.83 -18.12 12.78
C LYS A 48 23.03 -17.62 11.36
N THR A 49 23.20 -18.57 10.45
CA THR A 49 23.08 -18.38 9.00
C THR A 49 21.85 -19.12 8.48
N TYR A 50 21.23 -18.62 7.43
CA TYR A 50 19.97 -19.09 6.88
C TYR A 50 20.13 -19.43 5.40
N LYS A 51 19.63 -20.58 4.98
CA LYS A 51 19.70 -20.99 3.58
C LYS A 51 18.50 -20.46 2.79
N GLY A 52 18.75 -19.55 1.88
CA GLY A 52 17.75 -18.86 1.03
C GLY A 52 17.87 -17.35 1.15
N SER A 53 17.09 -16.63 0.34
CA SER A 53 17.09 -15.18 0.34
C SER A 53 16.07 -14.60 1.32
N ILE A 54 16.35 -13.37 1.78
CA ILE A 54 15.47 -12.62 2.65
C ILE A 54 14.91 -11.38 1.93
N LEU A 55 13.62 -11.11 2.14
CA LEU A 55 12.96 -9.87 1.79
C LEU A 55 13.01 -8.91 2.98
N TYR A 56 13.68 -7.80 2.83
CA TYR A 56 13.77 -6.76 3.84
C TYR A 56 12.81 -5.61 3.49
N ASN A 57 11.75 -5.46 4.27
CA ASN A 57 10.85 -4.32 4.17
C ASN A 57 11.25 -3.24 5.15
N ILE A 58 11.73 -2.12 4.63
CA ILE A 58 12.03 -0.93 5.42
C ILE A 58 10.80 -0.05 5.40
N GLY A 59 9.97 -0.15 6.43
CA GLY A 59 8.76 0.67 6.54
C GLY A 59 9.04 2.14 6.81
N LYS A 60 8.06 2.98 6.48
CA LYS A 60 8.15 4.44 6.68
C LYS A 60 8.31 4.86 8.14
N GLY A 61 7.88 4.02 9.10
CA GLY A 61 7.96 4.28 10.54
C GLY A 61 9.16 3.64 11.23
N GLY A 62 10.01 2.89 10.52
CA GLY A 62 11.10 2.12 11.10
C GLY A 62 12.17 2.91 11.82
N PHE A 63 12.30 4.17 11.44
CA PHE A 63 13.31 5.07 12.02
C PHE A 63 12.93 5.62 13.40
N GLU A 64 11.67 5.52 13.79
CA GLU A 64 11.19 5.99 15.09
C GLU A 64 11.34 4.94 16.19
N LYS A 65 11.69 3.69 15.84
CA LYS A 65 11.83 2.61 16.82
C LYS A 65 13.26 2.50 17.33
N PRO A 66 13.47 2.34 18.64
CA PRO A 66 14.79 2.45 19.27
C PRO A 66 15.88 1.59 18.62
N TYR A 67 15.57 0.32 18.30
CA TYR A 67 16.57 -0.60 17.75
C TYR A 67 17.00 -0.29 16.31
N ILE A 68 16.11 0.30 15.49
CA ILE A 68 16.47 0.76 14.15
C ILE A 68 17.12 2.13 14.23
N SER A 69 16.68 2.99 15.15
CA SER A 69 17.31 4.25 15.47
C SER A 69 18.79 4.08 15.83
N ASP A 70 19.12 3.08 16.66
CA ASP A 70 20.51 2.80 17.03
C ASP A 70 21.35 2.36 15.82
N LEU A 71 20.83 1.47 14.97
CA LEU A 71 21.51 1.05 13.74
C LEU A 71 21.66 2.22 12.76
N TYR A 72 20.64 3.05 12.62
CA TYR A 72 20.66 4.25 11.80
C TYR A 72 21.67 5.30 12.32
N HIS A 73 21.66 5.60 13.61
CA HIS A 73 22.58 6.56 14.21
C HIS A 73 24.03 6.14 14.09
N ASN A 74 24.32 4.84 14.10
CA ASN A 74 25.65 4.28 13.92
C ASN A 74 26.01 4.04 12.44
N TYR A 75 25.14 4.45 11.49
CA TYR A 75 25.36 4.30 10.04
C TYR A 75 25.61 2.86 9.58
N HIS A 76 25.15 1.87 10.31
CA HIS A 76 25.31 0.47 9.91
C HIS A 76 24.53 0.16 8.63
N ASN A 77 25.18 -0.53 7.72
CA ASN A 77 24.53 -1.12 6.56
C ASN A 77 23.85 -2.43 6.98
N ILE A 78 22.54 -2.36 7.26
CA ILE A 78 21.77 -3.53 7.68
C ILE A 78 21.77 -4.60 6.58
N VAL A 79 21.72 -4.22 5.32
CA VAL A 79 21.74 -5.14 4.19
C VAL A 79 23.05 -5.93 4.17
N SER A 80 24.19 -5.30 4.41
CA SER A 80 25.47 -6.03 4.50
C SER A 80 25.48 -7.03 5.65
N LEU A 81 24.94 -6.67 6.82
CA LEU A 81 24.81 -7.60 7.95
C LEU A 81 23.87 -8.78 7.63
N LEU A 82 22.81 -8.54 6.88
CA LEU A 82 21.91 -9.59 6.41
C LEU A 82 22.58 -10.49 5.36
N GLN A 83 23.45 -9.94 4.50
CA GLN A 83 24.19 -10.71 3.50
C GLN A 83 25.20 -11.69 4.10
N GLU A 84 25.69 -11.44 5.32
CA GLU A 84 26.50 -12.38 6.07
C GLU A 84 25.71 -13.63 6.53
N LYS A 85 24.38 -13.53 6.55
CA LYS A 85 23.48 -14.54 7.12
C LYS A 85 22.59 -15.24 6.10
N PHE A 86 22.33 -14.63 4.95
CA PHE A 86 21.42 -15.13 3.91
C PHE A 86 22.11 -15.22 2.55
N ASP A 87 21.62 -16.10 1.68
CA ASP A 87 22.14 -16.27 0.31
C ASP A 87 21.90 -15.04 -0.58
N GLY A 88 20.94 -14.19 -0.23
CA GLY A 88 20.64 -12.94 -0.92
C GLY A 88 19.69 -12.07 -0.13
N VAL A 89 19.79 -10.75 -0.33
CA VAL A 89 18.94 -9.74 0.32
C VAL A 89 18.24 -8.90 -0.72
N TYR A 90 16.93 -8.91 -0.71
CA TYR A 90 16.07 -8.09 -1.56
C TYR A 90 15.35 -7.07 -0.71
N ILE A 91 15.32 -5.80 -1.16
CA ILE A 91 14.60 -4.75 -0.44
C ILE A 91 13.22 -4.58 -1.08
N TYR A 92 12.17 -4.67 -0.26
CA TYR A 92 10.83 -4.24 -0.67
C TYR A 92 10.66 -2.74 -0.39
N GLN A 93 10.52 -1.99 -1.45
CA GLN A 93 10.30 -0.56 -1.41
C GLN A 93 8.79 -0.28 -1.44
N ASP A 94 8.13 -0.42 -0.29
CA ASP A 94 6.69 -0.17 -0.12
C ASP A 94 6.35 1.34 -0.14
N GLY A 95 7.35 2.18 0.08
CA GLY A 95 7.21 3.64 0.02
C GLY A 95 7.23 4.18 -1.40
N GLU A 96 6.72 5.38 -1.55
CA GLU A 96 6.83 6.16 -2.78
C GLU A 96 8.28 6.47 -3.15
N ILE A 97 8.52 6.71 -4.42
CA ILE A 97 9.85 7.14 -4.90
C ILE A 97 10.30 8.48 -4.29
N GLY A 98 9.36 9.36 -3.94
CA GLY A 98 9.64 10.63 -3.24
C GLY A 98 10.10 10.47 -1.80
N TRP A 99 10.02 9.28 -1.21
CA TRP A 99 10.50 8.99 0.13
C TRP A 99 11.99 9.30 0.33
N TRP A 100 12.77 9.26 -0.74
CA TRP A 100 14.17 9.67 -0.76
C TRP A 100 14.41 11.12 -0.36
N ASN A 101 13.44 12.00 -0.60
CA ASN A 101 13.53 13.43 -0.33
C ASN A 101 13.28 13.74 1.15
N GLN A 102 13.99 13.04 2.04
CA GLN A 102 13.94 13.30 3.47
C GLN A 102 14.69 14.61 3.81
N VAL A 103 14.22 15.31 4.84
CA VAL A 103 14.89 16.53 5.34
C VAL A 103 16.27 16.19 5.91
N ASP A 104 16.42 15.04 6.55
CA ASP A 104 17.72 14.57 7.05
C ASP A 104 18.51 13.89 5.91
N THR A 105 19.57 14.57 5.46
CA THR A 105 20.45 14.05 4.40
C THR A 105 21.21 12.78 4.81
N ARG A 106 21.40 12.52 6.12
CA ARG A 106 22.02 11.29 6.62
C ARG A 106 21.09 10.12 6.39
N LEU A 107 19.78 10.33 6.55
CA LEU A 107 18.77 9.33 6.25
C LEU A 107 18.73 8.99 4.77
N GLN A 108 18.86 9.99 3.90
CA GLN A 108 18.97 9.77 2.45
C GLN A 108 20.19 8.91 2.11
N ALA A 109 21.36 9.26 2.66
CA ALA A 109 22.61 8.52 2.43
C ALA A 109 22.51 7.06 2.95
N TRP A 110 21.95 6.89 4.15
CA TRP A 110 21.73 5.55 4.72
C TRP A 110 20.82 4.70 3.80
N TRP A 111 19.70 5.26 3.35
CA TRP A 111 18.76 4.58 2.46
C TRP A 111 19.41 4.18 1.13
N TYR A 112 20.13 5.11 0.52
CA TYR A 112 20.89 4.84 -0.69
C TYR A 112 21.87 3.67 -0.50
N ASN A 113 22.60 3.64 0.61
CA ASN A 113 23.56 2.57 0.91
C ASN A 113 22.87 1.20 1.06
N GLN A 114 21.68 1.15 1.70
CA GLN A 114 20.92 -0.09 1.83
C GLN A 114 20.55 -0.63 0.43
N LEU A 115 19.99 0.21 -0.42
CA LEU A 115 19.58 -0.19 -1.77
C LEU A 115 20.76 -0.56 -2.65
N ARG A 116 21.87 0.17 -2.53
CA ARG A 116 23.09 -0.12 -3.28
C ARG A 116 23.68 -1.50 -2.90
N ALA A 117 23.63 -1.87 -1.64
CA ALA A 117 24.16 -3.14 -1.16
C ALA A 117 23.24 -4.33 -1.51
N ALA A 118 21.93 -4.15 -1.60
CA ALA A 118 20.98 -5.23 -1.87
C ALA A 118 21.26 -5.98 -3.19
N ASN A 119 20.84 -7.23 -3.27
CA ASN A 119 20.90 -8.01 -4.51
C ASN A 119 19.87 -7.51 -5.53
N GLY A 120 18.70 -7.07 -5.07
CA GLY A 120 17.66 -6.49 -5.91
C GLY A 120 16.65 -5.65 -5.14
N ILE A 121 15.81 -4.94 -5.86
CA ILE A 121 14.79 -4.04 -5.33
C ILE A 121 13.43 -4.50 -5.85
N LEU A 122 12.49 -4.72 -4.95
CA LEU A 122 11.10 -5.01 -5.28
C LEU A 122 10.24 -3.75 -5.06
N VAL A 123 9.44 -3.42 -6.04
CA VAL A 123 8.57 -2.24 -6.03
C VAL A 123 7.11 -2.64 -6.24
N PRO A 124 6.14 -1.92 -5.66
CA PRO A 124 4.73 -2.25 -5.82
C PRO A 124 4.17 -1.88 -7.20
N ASN A 125 4.75 -0.89 -7.88
CA ASN A 125 4.23 -0.33 -9.11
C ASN A 125 5.27 -0.39 -10.25
N SER A 126 4.82 -0.73 -11.45
CA SER A 126 5.66 -0.76 -12.65
C SER A 126 6.23 0.63 -13.01
N THR A 127 5.51 1.68 -12.67
CA THR A 127 5.92 3.07 -12.85
C THR A 127 7.11 3.49 -12.01
N ASP A 128 7.46 2.72 -10.95
CA ASP A 128 8.59 2.98 -10.08
C ASP A 128 9.91 2.42 -10.66
N ILE A 129 9.82 1.42 -11.57
CA ILE A 129 11.00 0.76 -12.17
C ILE A 129 11.98 1.74 -12.82
N PRO A 130 11.55 2.69 -13.69
CA PRO A 130 12.48 3.61 -14.34
C PRO A 130 13.27 4.47 -13.36
N PHE A 131 12.64 4.87 -12.24
CA PHE A 131 13.32 5.64 -11.19
C PHE A 131 14.48 4.86 -10.58
N TYR A 132 14.20 3.63 -10.13
CA TYR A 132 15.24 2.79 -9.52
C TYR A 132 16.29 2.33 -10.51
N LYS A 133 15.91 2.03 -11.76
CA LYS A 133 16.88 1.70 -12.83
C LYS A 133 17.80 2.89 -13.18
N GLY A 134 17.29 4.11 -13.11
CA GLY A 134 18.11 5.31 -13.29
C GLY A 134 19.18 5.50 -12.20
N LEU A 135 18.86 5.09 -10.95
CA LEU A 135 19.79 5.18 -9.82
C LEU A 135 20.71 3.95 -9.70
N PHE A 136 20.21 2.78 -10.07
CA PHE A 136 20.88 1.49 -9.91
C PHE A 136 20.76 0.65 -11.19
N PRO A 137 21.45 1.01 -12.28
CA PRO A 137 21.28 0.41 -13.60
C PRO A 137 21.58 -1.09 -13.61
N ASP A 138 22.53 -1.54 -12.79
CA ASP A 138 22.98 -2.94 -12.71
C ASP A 138 22.14 -3.80 -11.74
N LYS A 139 21.17 -3.21 -11.05
CA LYS A 139 20.35 -3.95 -10.09
C LYS A 139 19.16 -4.64 -10.76
N GLU A 140 18.82 -5.80 -10.24
CA GLU A 140 17.53 -6.43 -10.51
C GLU A 140 16.42 -5.62 -9.86
N ILE A 141 15.45 -5.16 -10.66
CA ILE A 141 14.29 -4.42 -10.15
C ILE A 141 13.04 -5.06 -10.70
N LYS A 142 12.20 -5.58 -9.80
CA LYS A 142 10.97 -6.30 -10.16
C LYS A 142 9.76 -5.74 -9.44
N VAL A 143 8.60 -5.91 -10.08
CA VAL A 143 7.31 -5.63 -9.42
C VAL A 143 6.92 -6.79 -8.54
N ILE A 144 6.69 -6.52 -7.26
CA ILE A 144 5.91 -7.41 -6.39
C ILE A 144 4.49 -6.87 -6.30
N ARG A 145 3.59 -7.45 -7.08
CA ARG A 145 2.22 -6.96 -7.20
C ARG A 145 1.49 -7.01 -5.87
N SER A 146 0.75 -5.96 -5.59
CA SER A 146 -0.19 -5.95 -4.46
C SER A 146 -1.23 -7.03 -4.63
N VAL A 147 -1.52 -7.73 -3.55
CA VAL A 147 -2.51 -8.81 -3.49
C VAL A 147 -3.33 -8.69 -2.21
N MET A 148 -4.50 -9.28 -2.21
CA MET A 148 -5.29 -9.50 -0.99
C MET A 148 -5.88 -10.91 -1.01
N THR A 149 -6.22 -11.44 0.15
CA THR A 149 -7.01 -12.66 0.28
C THR A 149 -8.45 -12.31 0.65
N ASP A 150 -9.40 -13.13 0.23
CA ASP A 150 -10.79 -13.05 0.68
C ASP A 150 -11.14 -14.14 1.70
N GLU A 151 -10.17 -14.92 2.13
CA GLU A 151 -10.34 -15.89 3.20
C GLU A 151 -10.72 -15.19 4.52
N GLY A 152 -11.72 -15.72 5.19
CA GLY A 152 -12.28 -15.13 6.41
C GLY A 152 -13.33 -14.03 6.18
N LEU A 153 -13.59 -13.63 4.93
CA LEU A 153 -14.68 -12.71 4.60
C LEU A 153 -15.99 -13.48 4.41
N ASP A 154 -16.97 -13.18 5.26
CA ASP A 154 -18.34 -13.65 5.10
C ASP A 154 -19.13 -12.65 4.24
N LYS A 155 -19.42 -13.00 3.01
CA LYS A 155 -20.12 -12.14 2.04
C LYS A 155 -21.52 -11.72 2.50
N THR A 156 -22.13 -12.49 3.40
CA THR A 156 -23.46 -12.15 3.95
C THR A 156 -23.42 -10.92 4.89
N LYS A 157 -22.23 -10.56 5.37
CA LYS A 157 -22.01 -9.37 6.21
C LYS A 157 -21.76 -8.09 5.45
N PHE A 158 -21.65 -8.15 4.11
CA PHE A 158 -21.52 -6.95 3.29
C PHE A 158 -22.79 -6.11 3.35
N LYS A 159 -22.60 -4.80 3.53
CA LYS A 159 -23.69 -3.85 3.67
C LYS A 159 -24.18 -3.39 2.30
N PRO A 160 -25.47 -3.03 2.16
CA PRO A 160 -25.97 -2.32 1.00
C PRO A 160 -25.22 -1.00 0.80
N GLN A 161 -25.00 -0.64 -0.47
CA GLN A 161 -24.35 0.62 -0.78
C GLN A 161 -25.25 1.83 -0.41
N GLU A 162 -24.61 2.80 0.21
CA GLU A 162 -25.16 4.12 0.55
C GLU A 162 -24.60 5.16 -0.43
N ASN A 163 -25.31 6.25 -0.64
CA ASN A 163 -24.81 7.36 -1.48
C ASN A 163 -23.73 8.18 -0.74
N ARG A 164 -22.62 7.53 -0.42
CA ARG A 164 -21.48 8.07 0.35
C ARG A 164 -20.17 7.78 -0.35
N THR A 165 -19.17 8.60 -0.07
CA THR A 165 -17.80 8.43 -0.54
C THR A 165 -16.85 8.14 0.62
N ILE A 166 -15.68 7.59 0.29
CA ILE A 166 -14.62 7.32 1.25
C ILE A 166 -13.26 7.61 0.61
N VAL A 167 -12.35 8.19 1.37
CA VAL A 167 -10.96 8.42 0.96
C VAL A 167 -10.04 7.30 1.44
N THR A 168 -8.89 7.17 0.79
CA THR A 168 -7.91 6.13 1.14
C THR A 168 -7.15 6.36 2.44
N GLY A 169 -7.09 7.59 2.94
CA GLY A 169 -6.27 7.92 4.10
C GLY A 169 -6.58 9.29 4.70
N PRO A 170 -5.78 9.73 5.69
CA PRO A 170 -6.00 10.96 6.43
C PRO A 170 -5.81 12.21 5.56
N LEU A 171 -6.22 13.37 6.09
CA LEU A 171 -6.10 14.68 5.44
C LEU A 171 -4.67 15.22 5.45
N THR A 172 -3.68 14.37 5.17
CA THR A 172 -2.29 14.79 5.09
C THR A 172 -1.90 15.11 3.64
N ARG A 173 -0.80 15.82 3.47
CA ARG A 173 -0.24 16.16 2.17
C ARG A 173 0.03 14.92 1.31
N GLU A 174 0.56 13.87 1.90
CA GLU A 174 0.91 12.62 1.21
C GLU A 174 -0.29 11.95 0.56
N TYR A 175 -1.45 12.01 1.22
CA TYR A 175 -2.69 11.41 0.74
C TYR A 175 -3.55 12.38 -0.08
N ASN A 176 -3.14 13.65 -0.23
CA ASN A 176 -3.94 14.67 -0.91
C ASN A 176 -5.42 14.70 -0.42
N GLY A 177 -5.60 14.39 0.88
CA GLY A 177 -6.90 14.08 1.45
C GLY A 177 -7.88 15.24 1.38
N PHE A 178 -7.39 16.48 1.59
CA PHE A 178 -8.26 17.65 1.57
C PHE A 178 -8.86 17.91 0.18
N SER A 179 -8.11 17.71 -0.90
CA SER A 179 -8.65 17.83 -2.28
C SER A 179 -9.76 16.82 -2.52
N GLN A 180 -9.61 15.58 -2.05
CA GLN A 180 -10.62 14.53 -2.18
C GLN A 180 -11.92 14.89 -1.42
N VAL A 181 -11.79 15.50 -0.23
CA VAL A 181 -12.93 16.02 0.53
C VAL A 181 -13.67 17.10 -0.25
N LEU A 182 -12.96 18.06 -0.82
CA LEU A 182 -13.58 19.14 -1.60
C LEU A 182 -14.26 18.62 -2.87
N ILE A 183 -13.69 17.60 -3.54
CA ILE A 183 -14.31 16.95 -4.69
C ILE A 183 -15.64 16.31 -4.29
N ALA A 184 -15.68 15.55 -3.21
CA ALA A 184 -16.91 14.93 -2.72
C ALA A 184 -17.96 15.97 -2.32
N HIS A 185 -17.53 17.01 -1.59
CA HIS A 185 -18.40 18.13 -1.19
C HIS A 185 -19.00 18.83 -2.41
N ASN A 186 -18.20 19.16 -3.43
CA ASN A 186 -18.67 19.81 -4.66
C ASN A 186 -19.56 18.90 -5.52
N ALA A 187 -19.47 17.59 -5.35
CA ALA A 187 -20.37 16.61 -5.95
C ALA A 187 -21.63 16.36 -5.10
N ASP A 188 -21.79 17.07 -3.99
CA ASP A 188 -22.87 16.88 -3.02
C ASP A 188 -22.97 15.42 -2.56
N MET A 189 -21.85 14.88 -2.05
CA MET A 189 -21.74 13.54 -1.50
C MET A 189 -21.07 13.57 -0.12
N PRO A 190 -21.69 12.95 0.90
CA PRO A 190 -21.04 12.77 2.20
C PRO A 190 -19.74 11.98 2.07
N ILE A 191 -18.74 12.31 2.89
CA ILE A 191 -17.43 11.71 2.85
C ILE A 191 -16.97 11.19 4.22
N ASP A 192 -16.42 9.99 4.23
CA ASP A 192 -15.84 9.37 5.40
C ASP A 192 -14.31 9.25 5.23
N ILE A 193 -13.59 9.48 6.33
CA ILE A 193 -12.13 9.42 6.37
C ILE A 193 -11.71 8.31 7.31
N PRO A 194 -11.03 7.26 6.81
CA PRO A 194 -10.51 6.20 7.65
C PRO A 194 -9.26 6.65 8.42
N PRO A 195 -9.05 6.17 9.65
CA PRO A 195 -7.80 6.39 10.36
C PRO A 195 -6.68 5.56 9.74
N MET A 196 -5.49 6.14 9.65
CA MET A 196 -4.25 5.43 9.31
C MET A 196 -3.43 5.17 10.58
N GLY A 197 -4.01 4.41 11.52
CA GLY A 197 -3.45 4.17 12.85
C GLY A 197 -3.88 5.22 13.87
N GLU A 198 -3.87 4.84 15.14
CA GLU A 198 -4.41 5.65 16.26
C GLU A 198 -3.68 6.98 16.49
N SER A 199 -2.43 7.11 16.01
CA SER A 199 -1.55 8.23 16.33
C SER A 199 -1.44 9.32 15.24
N ARG A 200 -2.05 9.15 14.06
CA ARG A 200 -1.80 10.00 12.89
C ARG A 200 -2.89 11.02 12.56
N MET A 201 -3.95 11.06 13.34
CA MET A 201 -4.98 12.10 13.17
C MET A 201 -4.70 13.21 14.20
N PRO A 202 -4.33 14.42 13.75
CA PRO A 202 -4.39 15.58 14.65
C PRO A 202 -5.82 15.69 15.17
N LYS A 203 -6.01 15.62 16.49
CA LYS A 203 -7.34 15.65 17.12
C LYS A 203 -8.16 16.88 16.70
N ASP A 204 -7.48 17.91 16.24
CA ASP A 204 -8.04 19.23 15.93
C ASP A 204 -8.33 19.47 14.43
N SER A 205 -7.97 18.52 13.53
CA SER A 205 -8.13 18.73 12.08
C SER A 205 -9.59 18.79 11.60
N TRP A 206 -10.53 18.29 12.40
CA TRP A 206 -11.98 18.28 12.11
C TRP A 206 -12.71 19.52 12.65
N GLU A 207 -12.18 20.15 13.69
CA GLU A 207 -12.74 21.39 14.21
C GLU A 207 -12.59 22.55 13.22
N MET A 208 -11.59 22.47 12.34
CA MET A 208 -11.30 23.50 11.35
C MET A 208 -12.22 23.48 10.12
N ALA A 209 -12.98 22.43 9.87
CA ALA A 209 -13.85 22.32 8.70
C ALA A 209 -15.24 21.70 9.00
N PRO A 210 -15.98 22.23 10.01
CA PRO A 210 -17.25 21.65 10.45
C PRO A 210 -18.32 21.64 9.34
N ASN A 211 -18.21 22.53 8.36
CA ASN A 211 -19.19 22.71 7.30
C ASN A 211 -18.99 21.74 6.11
N LEU A 212 -17.94 20.95 6.10
CA LEU A 212 -17.65 20.02 4.99
C LEU A 212 -18.33 18.65 5.14
N GLY A 213 -19.04 18.43 6.25
CA GLY A 213 -19.76 17.16 6.48
C GLY A 213 -18.86 15.94 6.56
N ILE A 214 -17.63 16.11 7.03
CA ILE A 214 -16.64 15.04 7.18
C ILE A 214 -17.01 14.16 8.36
N ASN A 215 -16.99 12.83 8.15
CA ASN A 215 -17.10 11.85 9.22
C ASN A 215 -15.80 11.05 9.33
N TYR A 216 -15.23 11.02 10.53
CA TYR A 216 -14.01 10.26 10.82
C TYR A 216 -14.36 8.88 11.36
N LEU A 217 -13.75 7.85 10.79
CA LEU A 217 -13.98 6.48 11.19
C LEU A 217 -12.99 6.08 12.30
N ASN A 218 -13.44 5.20 13.19
CA ASN A 218 -12.54 4.54 14.14
C ASN A 218 -11.67 3.49 13.44
N TYR A 219 -10.54 3.14 14.07
CA TYR A 219 -9.71 2.05 13.60
C TYR A 219 -10.51 0.73 13.56
N MET A 220 -10.30 -0.04 12.51
CA MET A 220 -10.97 -1.32 12.28
C MET A 220 -9.93 -2.38 11.92
N SER A 221 -10.19 -3.64 12.32
CA SER A 221 -9.48 -4.79 11.77
C SER A 221 -9.66 -4.85 10.25
N TRP A 222 -8.81 -5.59 9.53
CA TRP A 222 -8.96 -5.71 8.09
C TRP A 222 -10.32 -6.27 7.67
N VAL A 223 -10.84 -7.26 8.39
CA VAL A 223 -12.15 -7.87 8.11
C VAL A 223 -13.29 -6.87 8.33
N ASP A 224 -13.26 -6.15 9.46
CA ASP A 224 -14.26 -5.13 9.76
C ASP A 224 -14.18 -3.96 8.77
N TRP A 225 -12.96 -3.62 8.33
CA TRP A 225 -12.75 -2.64 7.28
C TRP A 225 -13.46 -3.04 6.00
N MET A 226 -13.32 -4.28 5.53
CA MET A 226 -13.97 -4.75 4.31
C MET A 226 -15.50 -4.73 4.41
N TYR A 227 -16.05 -5.10 5.58
CA TYR A 227 -17.50 -5.02 5.82
C TYR A 227 -17.99 -3.57 5.85
N ASN A 228 -17.22 -2.68 6.47
CA ASN A 228 -17.56 -1.25 6.47
C ASN A 228 -17.42 -0.63 5.08
N LEU A 229 -16.34 -0.95 4.35
CA LEU A 229 -16.08 -0.43 3.02
C LEU A 229 -17.19 -0.80 2.02
N SER A 230 -17.81 -1.97 2.16
CA SER A 230 -18.85 -2.44 1.23
C SER A 230 -20.05 -1.48 1.08
N ARG A 231 -20.30 -0.60 2.05
CA ARG A 231 -21.41 0.36 2.02
C ARG A 231 -21.19 1.60 1.17
N TYR A 232 -19.94 1.89 0.77
CA TYR A 232 -19.63 3.11 0.02
C TYR A 232 -19.92 2.97 -1.47
N LYS A 233 -20.39 4.06 -2.08
CA LYS A 233 -20.66 4.12 -3.52
C LYS A 233 -19.39 4.41 -4.32
N ILE A 234 -18.53 5.30 -3.84
CA ILE A 234 -17.31 5.74 -4.54
C ILE A 234 -16.16 5.81 -3.56
N GLY A 235 -14.99 5.31 -3.96
CA GLY A 235 -13.72 5.47 -3.27
C GLY A 235 -12.80 6.48 -3.96
N TYR A 236 -11.95 7.16 -3.17
CA TYR A 236 -10.89 8.03 -3.70
C TYR A 236 -9.51 7.55 -3.24
N MET A 237 -8.61 7.37 -4.20
CA MET A 237 -7.19 7.04 -3.98
C MET A 237 -6.30 8.03 -4.76
N MET A 238 -6.52 9.32 -4.57
CA MET A 238 -5.76 10.38 -5.22
C MET A 238 -4.55 10.78 -4.36
N SER A 239 -3.77 9.79 -3.90
CA SER A 239 -2.59 10.03 -3.08
C SER A 239 -1.47 10.64 -3.91
N ALA A 240 -0.87 11.73 -3.40
CA ALA A 240 0.32 12.32 -4.02
C ALA A 240 1.53 11.38 -3.92
N ALA A 241 1.54 10.54 -2.88
CA ALA A 241 2.50 9.47 -2.66
C ALA A 241 1.99 8.16 -3.27
N THR A 242 2.68 7.62 -4.26
CA THR A 242 2.37 6.28 -4.78
C THR A 242 2.76 5.22 -3.75
N ALA A 243 1.81 4.40 -3.38
CA ALA A 243 2.01 3.25 -2.48
C ALA A 243 1.52 1.97 -3.15
N SER A 244 1.51 0.88 -2.41
CA SER A 244 1.06 -0.44 -2.89
C SER A 244 -0.41 -0.48 -3.36
N GLY A 245 -1.22 0.53 -3.05
CA GLY A 245 -2.56 0.69 -3.60
C GLY A 245 -3.60 -0.31 -3.10
N SER A 246 -3.47 -0.79 -1.87
CA SER A 246 -4.39 -1.75 -1.26
C SER A 246 -5.86 -1.30 -1.28
N PHE A 247 -6.10 0.01 -1.17
CA PHE A 247 -7.45 0.56 -1.18
C PHE A 247 -8.18 0.31 -2.51
N ALA A 248 -7.52 0.55 -3.65
CA ALA A 248 -8.11 0.27 -4.97
C ALA A 248 -8.41 -1.24 -5.14
N LEU A 249 -7.54 -2.11 -4.60
CA LEU A 249 -7.76 -3.55 -4.58
C LEU A 249 -9.04 -3.93 -3.83
N ASN A 250 -9.21 -3.38 -2.62
CA ASN A 250 -10.38 -3.61 -1.78
C ASN A 250 -11.66 -3.11 -2.47
N CYS A 251 -11.59 -1.93 -3.08
CA CYS A 251 -12.70 -1.36 -3.86
C CYS A 251 -13.07 -2.26 -5.05
N ALA A 252 -12.08 -2.74 -5.81
CA ALA A 252 -12.32 -3.61 -6.96
C ALA A 252 -12.94 -4.96 -6.57
N TYR A 253 -12.48 -5.57 -5.48
CA TYR A 253 -13.07 -6.78 -4.93
C TYR A 253 -14.56 -6.61 -4.61
N LEU A 254 -14.91 -5.50 -3.96
CA LEU A 254 -16.29 -5.17 -3.61
C LEU A 254 -17.11 -4.62 -4.79
N GLY A 255 -16.46 -4.19 -5.86
CA GLY A 255 -17.09 -3.54 -7.02
C GLY A 255 -17.46 -2.09 -6.75
N ILE A 256 -16.69 -1.41 -5.95
CA ILE A 256 -16.83 0.03 -5.67
C ILE A 256 -15.93 0.77 -6.66
N PRO A 257 -16.45 1.63 -7.55
CA PRO A 257 -15.62 2.48 -8.39
C PRO A 257 -14.67 3.32 -7.55
N CYS A 258 -13.38 3.31 -7.91
CA CYS A 258 -12.33 4.05 -7.22
C CYS A 258 -11.67 5.03 -8.20
N ILE A 259 -11.74 6.33 -7.90
CA ILE A 259 -11.03 7.37 -8.65
C ILE A 259 -9.65 7.54 -8.00
N GLY A 260 -8.58 7.45 -8.78
CA GLY A 260 -7.26 7.48 -8.17
C GLY A 260 -6.11 7.77 -9.13
N ASP A 261 -4.90 7.79 -8.55
CA ASP A 261 -3.67 8.12 -9.26
C ASP A 261 -3.29 7.04 -10.27
N LYS A 262 -3.15 7.43 -11.53
CA LYS A 262 -2.73 6.57 -12.65
C LYS A 262 -1.35 5.92 -12.48
N ARG A 263 -0.51 6.43 -11.56
CA ARG A 263 0.81 5.87 -11.29
C ARG A 263 0.76 4.58 -10.47
N ALA A 264 -0.32 4.34 -9.73
CA ALA A 264 -0.48 3.10 -8.98
C ALA A 264 -1.01 1.99 -9.91
N ASP A 265 -0.30 0.85 -9.99
CA ASP A 265 -0.68 -0.28 -10.83
C ASP A 265 -2.07 -0.82 -10.47
N THR A 266 -2.42 -0.84 -9.20
CA THR A 266 -3.76 -1.24 -8.76
C THR A 266 -4.85 -0.33 -9.31
N GLN A 267 -4.59 0.97 -9.39
CA GLN A 267 -5.54 1.94 -9.93
C GLN A 267 -5.62 1.84 -11.46
N SER A 268 -4.47 1.90 -12.14
CA SER A 268 -4.43 1.93 -13.61
C SER A 268 -4.93 0.63 -14.26
N ILE A 269 -4.70 -0.50 -13.61
CA ILE A 269 -5.14 -1.82 -14.11
C ILE A 269 -6.61 -2.07 -13.76
N LEU A 270 -7.02 -1.82 -12.51
CA LEU A 270 -8.38 -2.15 -12.05
C LEU A 270 -9.44 -1.15 -12.52
N PHE A 271 -9.08 0.12 -12.56
CA PHE A 271 -9.98 1.22 -12.87
C PHE A 271 -9.42 2.15 -13.97
N PRO A 272 -9.10 1.61 -15.18
CA PRO A 272 -8.46 2.42 -16.23
C PRO A 272 -9.25 3.66 -16.63
N ASP A 273 -10.58 3.60 -16.55
CA ASP A 273 -11.46 4.73 -16.89
C ASP A 273 -11.54 5.79 -15.77
N LEU A 274 -11.07 5.45 -14.56
CA LEU A 274 -11.03 6.31 -13.37
C LEU A 274 -9.60 6.64 -12.93
N ALA A 275 -8.59 6.19 -13.68
CA ALA A 275 -7.19 6.48 -13.42
C ALA A 275 -6.84 7.87 -13.99
N ILE A 276 -6.47 8.80 -13.10
CA ILE A 276 -6.24 10.20 -13.45
C ILE A 276 -4.91 10.69 -12.92
N ASP A 277 -4.51 11.87 -13.34
CA ASP A 277 -3.45 12.61 -12.65
C ASP A 277 -3.93 13.03 -11.26
N VAL A 278 -3.09 12.85 -10.26
CA VAL A 278 -3.46 13.05 -8.85
C VAL A 278 -3.93 14.47 -8.51
N PHE A 279 -3.54 15.45 -9.32
CA PHE A 279 -3.92 16.86 -9.15
C PHE A 279 -4.99 17.34 -10.15
N ASP A 280 -5.51 16.45 -10.99
CA ASP A 280 -6.62 16.80 -11.91
C ASP A 280 -7.96 16.75 -11.19
N ASN A 281 -8.15 17.71 -10.28
CA ASN A 281 -9.36 17.83 -9.46
C ASN A 281 -10.63 18.03 -10.30
N LYS A 282 -10.50 18.71 -11.46
CA LYS A 282 -11.65 18.91 -12.36
C LYS A 282 -12.14 17.58 -12.91
N LYS A 283 -11.23 16.75 -13.45
CA LYS A 283 -11.58 15.45 -13.97
C LYS A 283 -12.11 14.52 -12.88
N ALA A 284 -11.55 14.61 -11.67
CA ALA A 284 -12.05 13.84 -10.52
C ALA A 284 -13.49 14.21 -10.17
N LEU A 285 -13.84 15.50 -10.17
CA LEU A 285 -15.20 15.97 -9.94
C LEU A 285 -16.16 15.53 -11.05
N ASP A 286 -15.76 15.66 -12.31
CA ASP A 286 -16.56 15.23 -13.47
C ASP A 286 -16.87 13.72 -13.39
N LEU A 287 -15.87 12.90 -13.07
CA LEU A 287 -16.02 11.45 -12.89
C LEU A 287 -16.90 11.10 -11.67
N THR A 288 -16.75 11.80 -10.56
CA THR A 288 -17.59 11.63 -9.37
C THR A 288 -19.05 11.90 -9.71
N THR A 289 -19.30 13.02 -10.38
CA THR A 289 -20.65 13.42 -10.82
C THR A 289 -21.24 12.38 -11.79
N LYS A 290 -20.44 11.88 -12.72
CA LYS A 290 -20.87 10.82 -13.64
C LYS A 290 -21.20 9.53 -12.89
N LEU A 291 -20.35 9.05 -12.00
CA LEU A 291 -20.60 7.85 -11.19
C LEU A 291 -21.82 7.99 -10.27
N LYS A 292 -22.10 9.23 -9.80
CA LYS A 292 -23.29 9.52 -8.99
C LYS A 292 -24.58 9.38 -9.80
N ASN A 293 -24.61 9.88 -11.04
CA ASN A 293 -25.82 10.12 -11.81
C ASN A 293 -26.06 9.13 -12.96
N ASP A 294 -25.03 8.46 -13.46
CA ASP A 294 -25.07 7.52 -14.58
C ASP A 294 -24.91 6.08 -14.04
N LEU A 295 -26.02 5.39 -13.87
CA LEU A 295 -26.06 4.03 -13.33
C LEU A 295 -25.38 3.01 -14.25
N ASP A 296 -25.53 3.16 -15.56
CA ASP A 296 -24.95 2.24 -16.54
C ASP A 296 -23.43 2.33 -16.51
N PHE A 297 -22.87 3.55 -16.49
CA PHE A 297 -21.44 3.76 -16.31
C PHE A 297 -20.93 3.21 -14.99
N TYR A 298 -21.68 3.42 -13.90
CA TYR A 298 -21.34 2.87 -12.59
C TYR A 298 -21.23 1.34 -12.63
N ILE A 299 -22.22 0.67 -13.19
CA ILE A 299 -22.28 -0.80 -13.29
C ILE A 299 -21.17 -1.33 -14.20
N GLU A 300 -20.91 -0.66 -15.33
CA GLU A 300 -19.83 -1.04 -16.25
C GLU A 300 -18.47 -1.02 -15.54
N VAL A 301 -18.13 0.10 -14.91
CA VAL A 301 -16.87 0.26 -14.17
C VAL A 301 -16.74 -0.76 -13.04
N SER A 302 -17.80 -0.94 -12.26
CA SER A 302 -17.85 -1.89 -11.15
C SER A 302 -17.58 -3.33 -11.61
N ASN A 303 -18.27 -3.77 -12.65
CA ASN A 303 -18.11 -5.12 -13.19
C ASN A 303 -16.74 -5.34 -13.86
N LYS A 304 -16.23 -4.31 -14.55
CA LYS A 304 -14.89 -4.32 -15.14
C LYS A 304 -13.82 -4.49 -14.06
N ALA A 305 -13.91 -3.73 -12.96
CA ALA A 305 -12.98 -3.83 -11.85
C ALA A 305 -12.96 -5.21 -11.19
N LYS A 306 -14.14 -5.77 -10.88
CA LYS A 306 -14.26 -7.14 -10.33
C LYS A 306 -13.63 -8.20 -11.25
N ARG A 307 -13.84 -8.09 -12.55
CA ARG A 307 -13.26 -9.03 -13.52
C ARG A 307 -11.75 -8.92 -13.59
N LEU A 308 -11.23 -7.68 -13.63
CA LEU A 308 -9.78 -7.41 -13.67
C LEU A 308 -9.09 -7.82 -12.37
N TYR A 309 -9.73 -7.60 -11.22
CA TYR A 309 -9.24 -8.08 -9.94
C TYR A 309 -9.01 -9.60 -9.97
N LYS A 310 -10.02 -10.37 -10.35
CA LYS A 310 -9.94 -11.84 -10.41
C LYS A 310 -8.90 -12.34 -11.42
N LYS A 311 -8.59 -11.58 -12.45
CA LYS A 311 -7.65 -11.96 -13.51
C LYS A 311 -6.20 -11.57 -13.19
N GLU A 312 -6.00 -10.37 -12.66
CA GLU A 312 -4.67 -9.74 -12.61
C GLU A 312 -4.04 -9.70 -11.21
N PHE A 313 -4.85 -9.87 -10.14
CA PHE A 313 -4.40 -9.70 -8.75
C PHE A 313 -4.53 -11.00 -7.95
N THR A 314 -4.00 -12.09 -8.50
CA THR A 314 -3.98 -13.41 -7.88
C THR A 314 -2.59 -13.79 -7.37
N LYS A 315 -2.51 -14.81 -6.49
CA LYS A 315 -1.25 -15.41 -6.03
C LYS A 315 -0.36 -15.81 -7.20
N GLU A 316 -0.93 -16.51 -8.18
CA GLU A 316 -0.21 -17.04 -9.34
C GLU A 316 0.39 -15.91 -10.19
N LYS A 317 -0.37 -14.83 -10.38
CA LYS A 317 0.10 -13.68 -11.16
C LYS A 317 1.21 -12.94 -10.45
N MET A 318 1.12 -12.76 -9.13
CA MET A 318 2.17 -12.17 -8.32
C MET A 318 3.46 -13.00 -8.39
N LEU A 319 3.36 -14.32 -8.18
CA LEU A 319 4.51 -15.21 -8.21
C LEU A 319 5.15 -15.26 -9.61
N LYS A 320 4.35 -15.25 -10.66
CA LYS A 320 4.84 -15.21 -12.05
C LYS A 320 5.67 -13.96 -12.32
N LEU A 321 5.20 -12.78 -11.94
CA LEU A 321 5.93 -11.52 -12.13
C LEU A 321 7.29 -11.47 -11.42
N LEU A 322 7.45 -12.24 -10.34
CA LEU A 322 8.74 -12.37 -9.65
C LEU A 322 9.70 -13.34 -10.36
N GLN A 323 9.19 -14.25 -11.18
CA GLN A 323 9.95 -15.27 -11.91
C GLN A 323 10.33 -14.82 -13.33
N ASP A 324 9.49 -14.01 -13.95
CA ASP A 324 9.74 -13.50 -15.30
C ASP A 324 10.96 -12.57 -15.29
N ASP A 325 11.90 -12.79 -16.23
CA ASP A 325 13.15 -12.01 -16.41
C ASP A 325 12.90 -10.63 -17.02
#